data_cdfc80920c23d9bfa326a59824359cab
#
_entry.id   cdfc80920c23d9bfa326a59824359cab
#
_cell.length_a   1.000
_cell.length_b   1.000
_cell.length_c   1.000
_cell.angle_alpha   90.00
_cell.angle_beta   90.00
_cell.angle_gamma   90.00
#
_symmetry.space_group_name_H-M   'P 1'
#
loop_
_entity.id
_entity.type
_entity.pdbx_description
1 polymer ?
#
loop_
_entity_poly.entity_id
_entity_poly.type
_entity_poly.pdbx_seq_one_letter_code
_entity_poly.pdbx_strand_id
1 'polypeptide(L)'
;MSGEALFKSIVSGENQSILGDIARSSLDFLSKGYEKAVSIRNARFDAGNGVTKVTVPVISVGNITAGGTGKTPMVRFICDVLTQKGLHPTVLSRGYRAEDNKKNIIISKDGAMLVEPFISGDEAWLLAKVLQKSNVIIGRERAKSAEIAINELGADCLVMDDGFQHRALARDIDIVLIDASNPFGYDHVLPRGLLREPLSGLQRASIIVLTKVDQVAPGVVSGIRKRLSHMLPNTPVYETIHKPQCMYTLDEWANGENGSPVDTYQKHRIMAVSGIGNPQSFTQTLTDIGYNVVHTMPFDDHHNFENDDVVDIWKEAFAHQADAICITEKDAVKLSQLHAIEDLKMPILVLSIGIEFISEKQEFIENLEI
;
A
#
# COMPACT_ATOMS: atom_id res chain seq x y z
N MET A 1 4.99 25.26 -2.63
CA MET A 1 3.96 24.21 -2.46
C MET A 1 4.11 23.26 -3.62
N SER A 2 4.30 21.97 -3.38
CA SER A 2 4.38 20.99 -4.48
C SER A 2 3.05 20.95 -5.24
N GLY A 3 3.05 20.53 -6.52
CA GLY A 3 1.82 20.41 -7.32
C GLY A 3 0.79 19.50 -6.67
N GLU A 4 1.24 18.46 -5.94
CA GLU A 4 0.37 17.55 -5.20
C GLU A 4 -0.30 18.23 -3.99
N ALA A 5 0.43 19.03 -3.22
CA ALA A 5 -0.13 19.78 -2.10
C ALA A 5 -1.17 20.82 -2.57
N LEU A 6 -0.90 21.48 -3.71
CA LEU A 6 -1.87 22.38 -4.33
C LEU A 6 -3.13 21.63 -4.78
N PHE A 7 -2.96 20.49 -5.44
CA PHE A 7 -4.08 19.64 -5.85
C PHE A 7 -4.92 19.21 -4.65
N LYS A 8 -4.29 18.68 -3.59
CA LYS A 8 -4.97 18.28 -2.35
C LYS A 8 -5.75 19.45 -1.73
N SER A 9 -5.16 20.64 -1.65
CA SER A 9 -5.86 21.83 -1.09
C SER A 9 -7.06 22.26 -1.92
N ILE A 10 -7.02 22.06 -3.24
CA ILE A 10 -8.15 22.36 -4.14
C ILE A 10 -9.28 21.34 -3.92
N VAL A 11 -8.97 20.02 -3.95
CA VAL A 11 -9.98 18.96 -3.89
C VAL A 11 -10.57 18.80 -2.49
N SER A 12 -9.82 19.09 -1.42
CA SER A 12 -10.31 19.12 -0.04
C SER A 12 -11.24 20.31 0.24
N GLY A 13 -11.19 21.37 -0.57
CA GLY A 13 -11.94 22.59 -0.34
C GLY A 13 -11.23 23.58 0.60
N GLU A 14 -10.01 23.32 1.04
CA GLU A 14 -9.20 24.25 1.84
C GLU A 14 -8.84 25.52 1.07
N ASN A 15 -8.59 25.39 -0.24
CA ASN A 15 -8.33 26.53 -1.11
C ASN A 15 -9.65 27.20 -1.48
N GLN A 16 -10.02 28.24 -0.75
CA GLN A 16 -11.25 29.04 -0.94
C GLN A 16 -11.07 30.23 -1.91
N SER A 17 -9.98 30.27 -2.68
CA SER A 17 -9.78 31.32 -3.69
C SER A 17 -10.74 31.16 -4.88
N ILE A 18 -11.03 32.25 -5.58
CA ILE A 18 -11.82 32.22 -6.83
C ILE A 18 -11.21 31.25 -7.87
N LEU A 19 -9.88 31.21 -7.96
CA LEU A 19 -9.18 30.25 -8.84
C LEU A 19 -9.37 28.80 -8.37
N GLY A 20 -9.39 28.56 -7.06
CA GLY A 20 -9.73 27.28 -6.46
C GLY A 20 -11.14 26.81 -6.80
N ASP A 21 -12.12 27.73 -6.77
CA ASP A 21 -13.51 27.44 -7.14
C ASP A 21 -13.67 27.11 -8.62
N ILE A 22 -13.02 27.88 -9.50
CA ILE A 22 -12.99 27.61 -10.94
C ILE A 22 -12.34 26.25 -11.23
N ALA A 23 -11.22 25.96 -10.56
CA ALA A 23 -10.54 24.69 -10.70
C ALA A 23 -11.45 23.52 -10.24
N ARG A 24 -12.10 23.62 -9.08
CA ARG A 24 -13.06 22.62 -8.60
C ARG A 24 -14.20 22.38 -9.59
N SER A 25 -14.81 23.45 -10.12
CA SER A 25 -15.90 23.34 -11.11
C SER A 25 -15.45 22.65 -12.40
N SER A 26 -14.23 22.94 -12.86
CA SER A 26 -13.65 22.27 -14.03
C SER A 26 -13.39 20.78 -13.77
N LEU A 27 -12.85 20.46 -12.58
CA LEU A 27 -12.62 19.08 -12.15
C LEU A 27 -13.95 18.31 -11.98
N ASP A 28 -15.02 18.95 -11.49
CA ASP A 28 -16.35 18.34 -11.41
C ASP A 28 -16.88 17.93 -12.78
N PHE A 29 -16.71 18.76 -13.81
CA PHE A 29 -17.11 18.42 -15.15
C PHE A 29 -16.36 17.19 -15.70
N LEU A 30 -15.03 17.16 -15.50
CA LEU A 30 -14.20 16.03 -15.91
C LEU A 30 -14.56 14.75 -15.13
N SER A 31 -14.86 14.85 -13.85
CA SER A 31 -15.26 13.71 -13.00
C SER A 31 -16.53 13.04 -13.48
N LYS A 32 -17.53 13.80 -13.96
CA LYS A 32 -18.76 13.23 -14.54
C LYS A 32 -18.46 12.34 -15.76
N GLY A 33 -17.53 12.79 -16.61
CA GLY A 33 -17.07 11.98 -17.75
C GLY A 33 -16.36 10.69 -17.32
N TYR A 34 -15.47 10.80 -16.33
CA TYR A 34 -14.75 9.67 -15.75
C TYR A 34 -15.72 8.68 -15.07
N GLU A 35 -16.65 9.17 -14.26
CA GLU A 35 -17.67 8.36 -13.59
C GLU A 35 -18.51 7.56 -14.58
N LYS A 36 -18.96 8.21 -15.67
CA LYS A 36 -19.70 7.53 -16.74
C LYS A 36 -18.88 6.41 -17.41
N ALA A 37 -17.61 6.68 -17.71
CA ALA A 37 -16.72 5.68 -18.30
C ALA A 37 -16.51 4.47 -17.36
N VAL A 38 -16.30 4.72 -16.07
CA VAL A 38 -16.16 3.67 -15.04
C VAL A 38 -17.46 2.89 -14.88
N SER A 39 -18.61 3.55 -14.87
CA SER A 39 -19.92 2.90 -14.74
C SER A 39 -20.21 1.98 -15.94
N ILE A 40 -19.92 2.42 -17.18
CA ILE A 40 -20.06 1.58 -18.38
C ILE A 40 -19.14 0.36 -18.29
N ARG A 41 -17.87 0.54 -17.88
CA ARG A 41 -16.93 -0.56 -17.70
C ARG A 41 -17.45 -1.55 -16.66
N ASN A 42 -17.94 -1.05 -15.52
CA ASN A 42 -18.43 -1.88 -14.44
C ASN A 42 -19.68 -2.68 -14.86
N ALA A 43 -20.63 -2.04 -15.52
CA ALA A 43 -21.84 -2.71 -16.06
C ALA A 43 -21.50 -3.86 -17.03
N ARG A 44 -20.43 -3.72 -17.84
CA ARG A 44 -19.94 -4.80 -18.69
C ARG A 44 -19.50 -6.03 -17.88
N PHE A 45 -18.76 -5.81 -16.79
CA PHE A 45 -18.32 -6.89 -15.89
C PHE A 45 -19.48 -7.48 -15.09
N ASP A 46 -20.45 -6.65 -14.67
CA ASP A 46 -21.67 -7.11 -13.98
C ASP A 46 -22.49 -8.07 -14.86
N ALA A 47 -22.46 -7.85 -16.19
CA ALA A 47 -23.05 -8.77 -17.16
C ALA A 47 -22.19 -10.02 -17.46
N GLY A 48 -21.06 -10.23 -16.73
CA GLY A 48 -20.16 -11.36 -16.90
C GLY A 48 -19.21 -11.27 -18.10
N ASN A 49 -19.23 -10.15 -18.84
CA ASN A 49 -18.43 -10.02 -20.06
C ASN A 49 -16.96 -9.73 -19.75
N GLY A 50 -16.07 -10.62 -20.16
CA GLY A 50 -14.62 -10.49 -20.01
C GLY A 50 -14.11 -10.84 -18.60
N VAL A 51 -14.87 -11.66 -17.87
CA VAL A 51 -14.46 -12.23 -16.57
C VAL A 51 -13.95 -13.65 -16.79
N THR A 52 -12.72 -13.91 -16.39
CA THR A 52 -12.11 -15.24 -16.38
C THR A 52 -12.21 -15.84 -14.98
N LYS A 53 -12.62 -17.09 -14.89
CA LYS A 53 -12.55 -17.89 -13.65
C LYS A 53 -11.37 -18.85 -13.72
N VAL A 54 -10.74 -19.06 -12.59
CA VAL A 54 -9.66 -20.06 -12.42
C VAL A 54 -10.10 -21.16 -11.44
N THR A 55 -9.30 -22.20 -11.31
CA THR A 55 -9.63 -23.41 -10.55
C THR A 55 -9.31 -23.31 -9.07
N VAL A 56 -8.55 -22.32 -8.67
CA VAL A 56 -8.15 -22.08 -7.28
C VAL A 56 -8.82 -20.82 -6.75
N PRO A 57 -9.03 -20.71 -5.44
CA PRO A 57 -9.61 -19.51 -4.83
C PRO A 57 -8.81 -18.24 -5.07
N VAL A 58 -9.51 -17.12 -5.22
CA VAL A 58 -8.92 -15.80 -5.46
C VAL A 58 -9.42 -14.81 -4.41
N ILE A 59 -8.48 -14.28 -3.62
CA ILE A 59 -8.71 -13.17 -2.68
C ILE A 59 -8.21 -11.89 -3.34
N SER A 60 -9.05 -10.87 -3.39
CA SER A 60 -8.66 -9.54 -3.87
C SER A 60 -8.47 -8.60 -2.67
N VAL A 61 -7.32 -7.95 -2.60
CA VAL A 61 -7.06 -6.84 -1.67
C VAL A 61 -6.95 -5.56 -2.49
N GLY A 62 -7.79 -4.61 -2.19
CA GLY A 62 -7.78 -3.34 -2.92
C GLY A 62 -8.37 -2.20 -2.10
N ASN A 63 -8.56 -1.07 -2.75
CA ASN A 63 -9.15 0.11 -2.14
C ASN A 63 -9.99 0.88 -3.16
N ILE A 64 -10.82 1.81 -2.68
CA ILE A 64 -11.68 2.63 -3.54
C ILE A 64 -11.10 4.01 -3.81
N THR A 65 -10.13 4.46 -3.02
CA THR A 65 -9.49 5.78 -3.13
C THR A 65 -8.11 5.70 -3.75
N ALA A 66 -7.62 6.75 -4.37
CA ALA A 66 -6.20 6.91 -4.69
C ALA A 66 -5.41 7.21 -3.41
N GLY A 67 -4.20 6.67 -3.28
CA GLY A 67 -3.30 6.87 -2.15
C GLY A 67 -2.92 5.59 -1.41
N GLY A 68 -2.06 5.72 -0.42
CA GLY A 68 -1.51 4.63 0.39
C GLY A 68 -2.47 4.19 1.51
N THR A 69 -3.30 3.20 1.24
CA THR A 69 -4.32 2.68 2.17
C THR A 69 -3.85 1.48 3.00
N GLY A 70 -2.57 1.09 2.92
CA GLY A 70 -2.05 -0.07 3.68
C GLY A 70 -2.23 -1.41 2.98
N LYS A 71 -2.29 -1.46 1.64
CA LYS A 71 -2.44 -2.70 0.88
C LYS A 71 -1.30 -3.69 1.11
N THR A 72 -0.05 -3.25 0.99
CA THR A 72 1.12 -4.13 1.15
C THR A 72 1.15 -4.84 2.50
N PRO A 73 0.98 -4.17 3.65
CA PRO A 73 0.89 -4.84 4.95
C PRO A 73 -0.31 -5.80 5.06
N MET A 74 -1.45 -5.50 4.43
CA MET A 74 -2.62 -6.39 4.44
C MET A 74 -2.40 -7.62 3.57
N VAL A 75 -1.84 -7.47 2.37
CA VAL A 75 -1.48 -8.61 1.51
C VAL A 75 -0.49 -9.52 2.23
N ARG A 76 0.53 -8.96 2.90
CA ARG A 76 1.47 -9.71 3.73
C ARG A 76 0.74 -10.50 4.82
N PHE A 77 -0.12 -9.84 5.59
CA PHE A 77 -0.89 -10.48 6.65
C PHE A 77 -1.74 -11.66 6.13
N ILE A 78 -2.44 -11.47 5.00
CA ILE A 78 -3.27 -12.53 4.39
C ILE A 78 -2.40 -13.69 3.91
N CYS A 79 -1.30 -13.43 3.23
CA CYS A 79 -0.38 -14.48 2.78
C CYS A 79 0.20 -15.27 3.96
N ASP A 80 0.56 -14.59 5.06
CA ASP A 80 1.04 -15.25 6.27
C ASP A 80 -0.02 -16.16 6.89
N VAL A 81 -1.29 -15.71 6.96
CA VAL A 81 -2.42 -16.52 7.45
C VAL A 81 -2.65 -17.74 6.58
N LEU A 82 -2.67 -17.58 5.25
CA LEU A 82 -2.87 -18.67 4.30
C LEU A 82 -1.73 -19.70 4.38
N THR A 83 -0.50 -19.22 4.48
CA THR A 83 0.68 -20.09 4.64
C THR A 83 0.65 -20.86 5.97
N GLN A 84 0.20 -20.22 7.07
CA GLN A 84 0.03 -20.92 8.34
C GLN A 84 -1.06 -22.01 8.29
N LYS A 85 -2.03 -21.87 7.41
CA LYS A 85 -3.05 -22.88 7.11
C LYS A 85 -2.52 -23.99 6.17
N GLY A 86 -1.28 -23.93 5.73
CA GLY A 86 -0.63 -24.92 4.85
C GLY A 86 -0.89 -24.69 3.37
N LEU A 87 -1.40 -23.52 2.97
CA LEU A 87 -1.62 -23.15 1.57
C LEU A 87 -0.36 -22.49 0.97
N HIS A 88 -0.26 -22.53 -0.37
CA HIS A 88 0.82 -21.94 -1.16
C HIS A 88 0.30 -20.72 -1.95
N PRO A 89 0.12 -19.54 -1.30
CA PRO A 89 -0.40 -18.37 -1.95
C PRO A 89 0.58 -17.79 -2.97
N THR A 90 0.05 -17.38 -4.13
CA THR A 90 0.78 -16.56 -5.08
C THR A 90 0.12 -15.20 -5.22
N VAL A 91 0.91 -14.14 -5.06
CA VAL A 91 0.44 -12.76 -5.21
C VAL A 91 0.49 -12.33 -6.66
N LEU A 92 -0.61 -11.77 -7.14
CA LEU A 92 -0.75 -11.19 -8.47
C LEU A 92 -0.75 -9.66 -8.35
N SER A 93 0.34 -8.98 -8.72
CA SER A 93 0.45 -7.52 -8.72
C SER A 93 0.52 -6.95 -10.13
N ARG A 94 0.20 -5.66 -10.31
CA ARG A 94 0.16 -5.01 -11.63
C ARG A 94 1.56 -4.74 -12.19
N GLY A 95 2.56 -4.62 -11.32
CA GLY A 95 3.87 -4.11 -11.72
C GLY A 95 3.78 -2.62 -12.08
N TYR A 96 3.27 -1.81 -11.16
CA TYR A 96 3.26 -0.35 -11.34
C TYR A 96 4.70 0.15 -11.45
N ARG A 97 5.00 0.95 -12.49
CA ARG A 97 6.35 1.41 -12.84
C ARG A 97 7.36 0.32 -13.21
N ALA A 98 6.93 -0.92 -13.47
CA ALA A 98 7.80 -1.94 -14.04
C ALA A 98 8.28 -1.51 -15.45
N GLU A 99 9.50 -1.90 -15.82
CA GLU A 99 10.11 -1.59 -17.11
C GLU A 99 9.26 -2.12 -18.28
N ASP A 100 8.81 -3.37 -18.20
CA ASP A 100 7.90 -3.98 -19.17
C ASP A 100 6.68 -4.61 -18.48
N ASN A 101 5.68 -3.77 -18.20
CA ASN A 101 4.43 -4.23 -17.57
C ASN A 101 3.46 -4.97 -18.51
N LYS A 102 3.84 -5.19 -19.77
CA LYS A 102 3.04 -5.96 -20.74
C LYS A 102 3.27 -7.45 -20.61
N LYS A 103 4.44 -7.87 -20.11
CA LYS A 103 4.76 -9.27 -19.85
C LYS A 103 4.34 -9.68 -18.46
N ASN A 104 4.05 -10.98 -18.27
CA ASN A 104 3.93 -11.56 -16.95
C ASN A 104 5.33 -11.97 -16.49
N ILE A 105 5.78 -11.46 -15.36
CA ILE A 105 7.13 -11.69 -14.82
C ILE A 105 6.99 -12.28 -13.42
N ILE A 106 7.62 -13.43 -13.20
CA ILE A 106 7.74 -14.01 -11.84
C ILE A 106 8.85 -13.24 -11.13
N ILE A 107 8.49 -12.54 -10.04
CA ILE A 107 9.43 -11.74 -9.24
C ILE A 107 10.12 -12.59 -8.20
N SER A 108 9.36 -13.46 -7.52
CA SER A 108 9.90 -14.39 -6.53
C SER A 108 9.27 -15.76 -6.66
N LYS A 109 10.05 -16.77 -6.33
CA LYS A 109 9.62 -18.16 -6.23
C LYS A 109 10.28 -18.81 -5.01
N ASP A 110 9.45 -19.39 -4.14
CA ASP A 110 9.88 -20.10 -2.93
C ASP A 110 10.87 -19.29 -2.06
N GLY A 111 10.61 -17.97 -1.94
CA GLY A 111 11.46 -17.02 -1.21
C GLY A 111 12.68 -16.50 -1.98
N ALA A 112 13.02 -17.07 -3.12
CA ALA A 112 14.12 -16.58 -3.95
C ALA A 112 13.65 -15.43 -4.86
N MET A 113 14.35 -14.29 -4.81
CA MET A 113 14.15 -13.17 -5.73
C MET A 113 14.76 -13.52 -7.10
N LEU A 114 13.99 -13.32 -8.17
CA LEU A 114 14.39 -13.68 -9.54
C LEU A 114 14.69 -12.47 -10.42
N VAL A 115 14.33 -11.28 -9.98
CA VAL A 115 14.52 -10.04 -10.74
C VAL A 115 14.89 -8.88 -9.81
N GLU A 116 15.56 -7.89 -10.38
CA GLU A 116 15.93 -6.66 -9.70
C GLU A 116 14.74 -5.68 -9.57
N PRO A 117 14.79 -4.71 -8.62
CA PRO A 117 13.69 -3.77 -8.36
C PRO A 117 13.26 -2.97 -9.59
N PHE A 118 14.20 -2.53 -10.44
CA PHE A 118 13.90 -1.72 -11.63
C PHE A 118 13.05 -2.46 -12.67
N ILE A 119 13.16 -3.81 -12.72
CA ILE A 119 12.36 -4.64 -13.63
C ILE A 119 10.90 -4.74 -13.17
N SER A 120 10.68 -4.91 -11.85
CA SER A 120 9.37 -5.22 -11.27
C SER A 120 8.60 -4.00 -10.76
N GLY A 121 9.30 -2.91 -10.52
CA GLY A 121 8.81 -1.75 -9.77
C GLY A 121 8.87 -1.98 -8.25
N ASP A 122 9.07 -0.88 -7.50
CA ASP A 122 9.40 -0.90 -6.08
C ASP A 122 8.38 -1.63 -5.20
N GLU A 123 7.08 -1.39 -5.43
CA GLU A 123 6.02 -1.97 -4.59
C GLU A 123 5.92 -3.49 -4.75
N ALA A 124 6.00 -3.98 -5.98
CA ALA A 124 5.92 -5.40 -6.24
C ALA A 124 7.20 -6.13 -5.79
N TRP A 125 8.35 -5.48 -5.92
CA TRP A 125 9.62 -6.02 -5.42
C TRP A 125 9.64 -6.08 -3.89
N LEU A 126 9.21 -4.98 -3.22
CA LEU A 126 9.05 -4.96 -1.76
C LEU A 126 8.14 -6.09 -1.29
N LEU A 127 6.99 -6.24 -1.95
CA LEU A 127 6.04 -7.29 -1.61
C LEU A 127 6.68 -8.68 -1.72
N ALA A 128 7.44 -8.95 -2.79
CA ALA A 128 8.18 -10.19 -2.96
C ALA A 128 9.27 -10.39 -1.89
N LYS A 129 9.96 -9.32 -1.51
CA LYS A 129 11.01 -9.33 -0.48
C LYS A 129 10.47 -9.68 0.91
N VAL A 130 9.31 -9.14 1.28
CA VAL A 130 8.70 -9.38 2.60
C VAL A 130 7.90 -10.70 2.66
N LEU A 131 7.54 -11.29 1.52
CA LEU A 131 6.76 -12.52 1.40
C LEU A 131 7.67 -13.74 1.15
N GLN A 132 8.45 -14.14 2.14
CA GLN A 132 9.43 -15.23 2.01
C GLN A 132 8.82 -16.60 1.69
N LYS A 133 7.53 -16.81 1.94
CA LYS A 133 6.82 -18.10 1.75
C LYS A 133 5.72 -18.05 0.70
N SER A 134 5.65 -16.98 -0.07
CA SER A 134 4.66 -16.79 -1.13
C SER A 134 5.36 -16.36 -2.40
N ASN A 135 4.82 -16.77 -3.54
CA ASN A 135 5.33 -16.33 -4.82
C ASN A 135 4.71 -14.99 -5.23
N VAL A 136 5.41 -14.22 -6.05
CA VAL A 136 4.89 -12.95 -6.58
C VAL A 136 5.07 -12.89 -8.09
N ILE A 137 3.98 -12.57 -8.80
CA ILE A 137 3.97 -12.35 -10.25
C ILE A 137 3.42 -10.97 -10.54
N ILE A 138 4.06 -10.24 -11.44
CA ILE A 138 3.49 -9.03 -12.03
C ILE A 138 2.94 -9.31 -13.43
N GLY A 139 1.92 -8.54 -13.81
CA GLY A 139 1.35 -8.55 -15.16
C GLY A 139 0.07 -7.73 -15.25
N ARG A 140 -0.20 -7.11 -16.40
CA ARG A 140 -1.45 -6.38 -16.62
C ARG A 140 -2.65 -7.30 -16.75
N GLU A 141 -2.46 -8.47 -17.39
CA GLU A 141 -3.49 -9.48 -17.59
C GLU A 141 -3.45 -10.50 -16.46
N ARG A 142 -4.14 -10.17 -15.33
CA ARG A 142 -4.16 -11.02 -14.12
C ARG A 142 -4.61 -12.46 -14.39
N ALA A 143 -5.49 -12.67 -15.39
CA ALA A 143 -5.91 -14.02 -15.77
C ALA A 143 -4.71 -14.87 -16.25
N LYS A 144 -3.84 -14.30 -17.09
CA LYS A 144 -2.61 -14.98 -17.52
C LYS A 144 -1.62 -15.17 -16.38
N SER A 145 -1.48 -14.15 -15.49
CA SER A 145 -0.65 -14.30 -14.29
C SER A 145 -1.17 -15.43 -13.40
N ALA A 146 -2.49 -15.59 -13.28
CA ALA A 146 -3.12 -16.66 -12.52
C ALA A 146 -2.85 -18.05 -13.13
N GLU A 147 -2.92 -18.16 -14.45
CA GLU A 147 -2.57 -19.42 -15.16
C GLU A 147 -1.12 -19.83 -14.90
N ILE A 148 -0.18 -18.88 -14.98
CA ILE A 148 1.24 -19.11 -14.66
C ILE A 148 1.41 -19.54 -13.19
N ALA A 149 0.74 -18.82 -12.26
CA ALA A 149 0.79 -19.13 -10.83
C ALA A 149 0.35 -20.57 -10.54
N ILE A 150 -0.74 -21.01 -11.14
CA ILE A 150 -1.31 -22.35 -10.95
C ILE A 150 -0.41 -23.42 -11.60
N ASN A 151 -0.04 -23.22 -12.86
CA ASN A 151 0.60 -24.28 -13.65
C ASN A 151 2.11 -24.39 -13.42
N GLU A 152 2.81 -23.28 -13.12
CA GLU A 152 4.28 -23.24 -13.02
C GLU A 152 4.78 -23.07 -11.58
N LEU A 153 3.98 -22.44 -10.71
CA LEU A 153 4.35 -22.21 -9.31
C LEU A 153 3.56 -23.07 -8.32
N GLY A 154 2.60 -23.87 -8.80
CA GLY A 154 1.81 -24.75 -7.95
C GLY A 154 0.93 -24.01 -6.93
N ALA A 155 0.48 -22.81 -7.27
CA ALA A 155 -0.40 -22.03 -6.40
C ALA A 155 -1.73 -22.74 -6.18
N ASP A 156 -2.14 -22.89 -4.93
CA ASP A 156 -3.44 -23.43 -4.51
C ASP A 156 -4.41 -22.33 -4.09
N CYS A 157 -3.92 -21.10 -3.95
CA CYS A 157 -4.74 -19.88 -3.80
C CYS A 157 -4.00 -18.66 -4.37
N LEU A 158 -4.75 -17.64 -4.75
CA LEU A 158 -4.24 -16.41 -5.34
C LEU A 158 -4.65 -15.19 -4.51
N VAL A 159 -3.72 -14.25 -4.32
CA VAL A 159 -3.98 -12.97 -3.66
C VAL A 159 -3.71 -11.84 -4.64
N MET A 160 -4.73 -11.09 -5.02
CA MET A 160 -4.60 -9.95 -5.93
C MET A 160 -4.23 -8.70 -5.14
N ASP A 161 -3.05 -8.15 -5.38
CA ASP A 161 -2.67 -6.83 -4.91
C ASP A 161 -3.25 -5.74 -5.82
N ASP A 162 -3.85 -4.70 -5.19
CA ASP A 162 -4.61 -3.62 -5.87
C ASP A 162 -5.69 -4.16 -6.83
N GLY A 163 -6.43 -5.18 -6.35
CA GLY A 163 -7.32 -5.99 -7.17
C GLY A 163 -8.74 -5.43 -7.36
N PHE A 164 -9.24 -4.52 -6.50
CA PHE A 164 -10.67 -4.17 -6.45
C PHE A 164 -11.23 -3.67 -7.78
N GLN A 165 -10.52 -2.83 -8.52
CA GLN A 165 -10.91 -2.37 -9.85
C GLN A 165 -10.58 -3.35 -10.98
N HIS A 166 -9.78 -4.40 -10.71
CA HIS A 166 -9.38 -5.37 -11.74
C HIS A 166 -10.39 -6.51 -11.83
N ARG A 167 -11.52 -6.27 -12.48
CA ARG A 167 -12.68 -7.16 -12.54
C ARG A 167 -12.59 -8.28 -13.58
N ALA A 168 -11.52 -8.32 -14.38
CA ALA A 168 -11.34 -9.33 -15.43
C ALA A 168 -10.98 -10.74 -14.89
N LEU A 169 -10.48 -10.85 -13.67
CA LEU A 169 -10.31 -12.11 -12.95
C LEU A 169 -11.41 -12.23 -11.90
N ALA A 170 -12.15 -13.33 -11.87
CA ALA A 170 -13.14 -13.61 -10.84
C ALA A 170 -12.45 -13.75 -9.48
N ARG A 171 -13.12 -13.33 -8.43
CA ARG A 171 -12.66 -13.46 -7.05
C ARG A 171 -13.74 -14.05 -6.18
N ASP A 172 -13.31 -14.77 -5.16
CA ASP A 172 -14.18 -15.39 -4.18
C ASP A 172 -14.36 -14.47 -2.97
N ILE A 173 -13.28 -13.72 -2.60
CA ILE A 173 -13.31 -12.72 -1.53
C ILE A 173 -12.74 -11.40 -2.05
N ASP A 174 -13.50 -10.30 -1.88
CA ASP A 174 -13.08 -8.94 -2.21
C ASP A 174 -12.92 -8.13 -0.91
N ILE A 175 -11.68 -7.88 -0.50
CA ILE A 175 -11.33 -7.11 0.70
C ILE A 175 -11.02 -5.67 0.28
N VAL A 176 -11.78 -4.71 0.82
CA VAL A 176 -11.60 -3.30 0.51
C VAL A 176 -11.07 -2.55 1.71
N LEU A 177 -9.89 -1.95 1.54
CA LEU A 177 -9.26 -1.11 2.55
C LEU A 177 -9.76 0.32 2.43
N ILE A 178 -10.12 0.91 3.56
CA ILE A 178 -10.56 2.29 3.68
C ILE A 178 -9.67 2.98 4.72
N ASP A 179 -8.88 3.95 4.28
CA ASP A 179 -8.05 4.79 5.17
C ASP A 179 -8.95 5.72 5.99
N ALA A 180 -8.95 5.59 7.30
CA ALA A 180 -9.79 6.38 8.20
C ALA A 180 -9.52 7.90 8.11
N SER A 181 -8.32 8.31 7.68
CA SER A 181 -7.97 9.73 7.54
C SER A 181 -8.65 10.41 6.33
N ASN A 182 -8.97 9.63 5.27
CA ASN A 182 -9.74 10.11 4.12
C ASN A 182 -10.56 8.96 3.51
N PRO A 183 -11.63 8.51 4.19
CA PRO A 183 -12.30 7.26 3.89
C PRO A 183 -13.03 7.24 2.56
N PHE A 184 -13.51 8.39 2.12
CA PHE A 184 -14.38 8.49 0.93
C PHE A 184 -13.85 9.45 -0.13
N GLY A 185 -12.55 9.78 -0.10
CA GLY A 185 -11.88 10.54 -1.15
C GLY A 185 -12.52 11.87 -1.48
N TYR A 186 -12.94 12.62 -0.46
CA TYR A 186 -13.70 13.88 -0.57
C TYR A 186 -15.07 13.72 -1.27
N ASP A 187 -15.66 12.51 -1.25
CA ASP A 187 -16.94 12.16 -1.86
C ASP A 187 -17.05 12.37 -3.38
N HIS A 188 -15.92 12.51 -4.06
CA HIS A 188 -15.87 12.71 -5.50
C HIS A 188 -14.91 11.72 -6.17
N VAL A 189 -15.29 11.27 -7.37
CA VAL A 189 -14.38 10.49 -8.20
C VAL A 189 -13.29 11.36 -8.81
N LEU A 190 -12.20 10.73 -9.24
CA LEU A 190 -11.13 11.41 -9.96
C LEU A 190 -11.67 12.18 -11.18
N PRO A 191 -11.11 13.37 -11.49
CA PRO A 191 -10.07 14.08 -10.77
C PRO A 191 -10.58 15.09 -9.73
N ARG A 192 -11.89 15.20 -9.44
CA ARG A 192 -12.47 16.15 -8.47
C ARG A 192 -12.21 15.73 -7.02
N GLY A 193 -12.07 14.46 -6.77
CA GLY A 193 -11.71 13.86 -5.50
C GLY A 193 -10.73 12.72 -5.72
N LEU A 194 -10.68 11.78 -4.77
CA LEU A 194 -9.74 10.66 -4.80
C LEU A 194 -10.41 9.31 -5.06
N LEU A 195 -11.73 9.23 -5.25
CA LEU A 195 -12.39 7.97 -5.55
C LEU A 195 -12.01 7.48 -6.95
N ARG A 196 -11.56 6.22 -7.04
CA ARG A 196 -11.25 5.52 -8.29
C ARG A 196 -12.50 5.04 -9.03
N GLU A 197 -13.61 4.94 -8.31
CA GLU A 197 -14.94 4.61 -8.79
C GLU A 197 -16.00 5.11 -7.81
N PRO A 198 -17.28 5.20 -8.19
CA PRO A 198 -18.35 5.61 -7.30
C PRO A 198 -18.46 4.71 -6.05
N LEU A 199 -18.90 5.28 -4.93
CA LEU A 199 -19.08 4.54 -3.66
C LEU A 199 -20.02 3.33 -3.79
N SER A 200 -20.94 3.33 -4.76
CA SER A 200 -21.78 2.15 -5.08
C SER A 200 -20.93 0.92 -5.45
N GLY A 201 -19.69 1.10 -5.90
CA GLY A 201 -18.75 0.01 -6.14
C GLY A 201 -18.45 -0.82 -4.90
N LEU A 202 -18.54 -0.24 -3.70
CA LEU A 202 -18.34 -0.95 -2.42
C LEU A 202 -19.34 -2.11 -2.21
N GLN A 203 -20.47 -2.13 -2.90
CA GLN A 203 -21.42 -3.23 -2.84
C GLN A 203 -20.84 -4.58 -3.29
N ARG A 204 -19.69 -4.58 -3.96
CA ARG A 204 -18.98 -5.81 -4.34
C ARG A 204 -18.07 -6.35 -3.25
N ALA A 205 -17.78 -5.52 -2.23
CA ALA A 205 -16.88 -5.91 -1.16
C ALA A 205 -17.48 -7.04 -0.31
N SER A 206 -16.71 -8.11 -0.12
CA SER A 206 -17.00 -9.17 0.84
C SER A 206 -16.69 -8.72 2.25
N ILE A 207 -15.61 -7.95 2.42
CA ILE A 207 -15.09 -7.48 3.70
C ILE A 207 -14.59 -6.04 3.51
N ILE A 208 -14.88 -5.19 4.49
CA ILE A 208 -14.27 -3.84 4.62
C ILE A 208 -13.27 -3.86 5.79
N VAL A 209 -12.11 -3.24 5.57
CA VAL A 209 -11.14 -3.02 6.64
C VAL A 209 -10.83 -1.53 6.72
N LEU A 210 -11.16 -0.92 7.85
CA LEU A 210 -10.73 0.43 8.18
C LEU A 210 -9.28 0.38 8.63
N THR A 211 -8.41 1.12 7.95
CA THR A 211 -6.98 1.21 8.29
C THR A 211 -6.66 2.53 8.95
N LYS A 212 -5.59 2.58 9.76
CA LYS A 212 -5.10 3.77 10.45
C LYS A 212 -6.15 4.43 11.34
N VAL A 213 -6.97 3.62 12.01
CA VAL A 213 -8.03 4.15 12.88
C VAL A 213 -7.47 4.87 14.12
N ASP A 214 -6.23 4.62 14.49
CA ASP A 214 -5.45 5.30 15.52
C ASP A 214 -5.04 6.74 15.14
N GLN A 215 -5.05 7.07 13.85
CA GLN A 215 -4.66 8.40 13.35
C GLN A 215 -5.81 9.40 13.29
N VAL A 216 -7.01 9.01 13.74
CA VAL A 216 -8.20 9.86 13.76
C VAL A 216 -8.92 9.77 15.09
N ALA A 217 -9.73 10.80 15.40
CA ALA A 217 -10.54 10.79 16.62
C ALA A 217 -11.58 9.65 16.59
N PRO A 218 -11.90 9.01 17.74
CA PRO A 218 -12.87 7.89 17.81
C PRO A 218 -14.25 8.22 17.21
N GLY A 219 -14.70 9.48 17.31
CA GLY A 219 -15.94 9.93 16.68
C GLY A 219 -15.94 9.87 15.15
N VAL A 220 -14.78 10.02 14.51
CA VAL A 220 -14.61 9.88 13.06
C VAL A 220 -14.83 8.42 12.65
N VAL A 221 -14.20 7.48 13.34
CA VAL A 221 -14.35 6.04 13.08
C VAL A 221 -15.83 5.62 13.22
N SER A 222 -16.49 6.06 14.29
CA SER A 222 -17.92 5.79 14.50
C SER A 222 -18.79 6.35 13.36
N GLY A 223 -18.45 7.55 12.86
CA GLY A 223 -19.13 8.16 11.71
C GLY A 223 -18.94 7.35 10.42
N ILE A 224 -17.72 6.87 10.17
CA ILE A 224 -17.39 6.00 9.01
C ILE A 224 -18.21 4.71 9.10
N ARG A 225 -18.18 4.01 10.24
CA ARG A 225 -18.94 2.77 10.45
C ARG A 225 -20.44 2.98 10.23
N LYS A 226 -21.00 4.04 10.79
CA LYS A 226 -22.42 4.38 10.59
C LYS A 226 -22.76 4.59 9.11
N ARG A 227 -21.90 5.28 8.35
CA ARG A 227 -22.12 5.49 6.92
C ARG A 227 -22.02 4.16 6.15
N LEU A 228 -21.01 3.33 6.45
CA LEU A 228 -20.85 2.02 5.84
C LEU A 228 -22.03 1.09 6.16
N SER A 229 -22.51 1.03 7.39
CA SER A 229 -23.64 0.19 7.77
C SER A 229 -24.95 0.53 7.06
N HIS A 230 -25.14 1.81 6.67
CA HIS A 230 -26.27 2.22 5.83
C HIS A 230 -26.12 1.79 4.38
N MET A 231 -24.88 1.80 3.85
CA MET A 231 -24.61 1.45 2.47
C MET A 231 -24.45 -0.06 2.26
N LEU A 232 -23.93 -0.75 3.27
CA LEU A 232 -23.48 -2.14 3.24
C LEU A 232 -23.91 -2.88 4.52
N PRO A 233 -25.22 -3.08 4.76
CA PRO A 233 -25.72 -3.59 6.05
C PRO A 233 -25.27 -5.00 6.40
N ASN A 234 -24.86 -5.79 5.41
CA ASN A 234 -24.45 -7.18 5.58
C ASN A 234 -22.95 -7.42 5.39
N THR A 235 -22.14 -6.38 5.13
CA THR A 235 -20.70 -6.52 4.92
C THR A 235 -19.97 -6.28 6.24
N PRO A 236 -19.16 -7.23 6.74
CA PRO A 236 -18.38 -7.05 7.95
C PRO A 236 -17.35 -5.93 7.79
N VAL A 237 -17.15 -5.17 8.88
CA VAL A 237 -16.23 -4.04 8.92
C VAL A 237 -15.28 -4.22 10.08
N TYR A 238 -13.99 -4.41 9.80
CA TYR A 238 -12.92 -4.57 10.77
C TYR A 238 -12.08 -3.32 10.89
N GLU A 239 -11.45 -3.13 12.05
CA GLU A 239 -10.62 -1.98 12.36
C GLU A 239 -9.17 -2.40 12.57
N THR A 240 -8.25 -1.69 11.92
CA THR A 240 -6.82 -1.98 11.99
C THR A 240 -5.98 -0.72 12.15
N ILE A 241 -4.81 -0.91 12.74
CA ILE A 241 -3.76 0.11 12.84
C ILE A 241 -2.52 -0.35 12.09
N HIS A 242 -1.67 0.59 11.71
CA HIS A 242 -0.32 0.30 11.28
C HIS A 242 0.58 0.19 12.49
N LYS A 243 1.10 -1.00 12.74
CA LYS A 243 1.95 -1.25 13.89
C LYS A 243 3.39 -1.51 13.48
N PRO A 244 4.34 -0.78 14.05
CA PRO A 244 5.76 -1.12 13.97
C PRO A 244 6.00 -2.56 14.43
N GLN A 245 6.69 -3.36 13.60
CA GLN A 245 6.95 -4.78 13.84
C GLN A 245 8.36 -5.01 14.34
N CYS A 246 9.34 -4.46 13.63
CA CYS A 246 10.75 -4.56 13.94
C CYS A 246 11.53 -3.43 13.27
N MET A 247 12.78 -3.27 13.72
CA MET A 247 13.76 -2.36 13.16
C MET A 247 14.91 -3.19 12.60
N TYR A 248 15.34 -2.88 11.38
CA TYR A 248 16.53 -3.45 10.76
C TYR A 248 17.60 -2.39 10.58
N THR A 249 18.85 -2.78 10.50
CA THR A 249 19.80 -2.01 9.70
C THR A 249 19.49 -2.22 8.22
N LEU A 250 19.94 -1.32 7.34
CA LEU A 250 19.72 -1.46 5.91
C LEU A 250 20.33 -2.77 5.36
N ASP A 251 21.49 -3.16 5.88
CA ASP A 251 22.17 -4.40 5.48
C ASP A 251 21.38 -5.64 5.90
N GLU A 252 20.92 -5.70 7.17
CA GLU A 252 20.05 -6.80 7.64
C GLU A 252 18.79 -6.91 6.78
N TRP A 253 18.16 -5.78 6.48
CA TRP A 253 16.98 -5.74 5.64
C TRP A 253 17.29 -6.23 4.21
N ALA A 254 18.38 -5.74 3.60
CA ALA A 254 18.80 -6.12 2.26
C ALA A 254 19.14 -7.62 2.16
N ASN A 255 19.79 -8.17 3.18
CA ASN A 255 20.14 -9.59 3.24
C ASN A 255 18.98 -10.51 3.62
N GLY A 256 17.83 -9.97 4.05
CA GLY A 256 16.67 -10.75 4.51
C GLY A 256 16.89 -11.41 5.87
N GLU A 257 17.72 -10.78 6.70
CA GLU A 257 17.98 -11.21 8.08
C GLU A 257 16.80 -10.86 9.00
N ASN A 258 16.83 -11.34 10.23
CA ASN A 258 15.79 -11.02 11.21
C ASN A 258 16.02 -9.61 11.76
N GLY A 259 14.95 -8.80 11.81
CA GLY A 259 15.01 -7.49 12.44
C GLY A 259 15.05 -7.57 13.97
N SER A 260 15.56 -6.51 14.56
CA SER A 260 15.59 -6.30 16.02
C SER A 260 14.25 -5.76 16.53
N PRO A 261 13.95 -5.88 17.83
CA PRO A 261 12.81 -5.21 18.45
C PRO A 261 12.81 -3.71 18.17
N VAL A 262 11.62 -3.13 18.00
CA VAL A 262 11.45 -1.71 17.61
C VAL A 262 12.09 -0.71 18.58
N ASP A 263 12.36 -1.09 19.82
CA ASP A 263 12.97 -0.26 20.87
C ASP A 263 14.50 -0.34 20.94
N THR A 264 15.12 -1.20 20.13
CA THR A 264 16.57 -1.47 20.18
C THR A 264 17.42 -0.20 20.03
N TYR A 265 17.00 0.71 19.18
CA TYR A 265 17.75 1.93 18.84
C TYR A 265 17.16 3.21 19.45
N GLN A 266 16.25 3.14 20.43
CA GLN A 266 15.56 4.32 21.02
C GLN A 266 16.50 5.35 21.65
N LYS A 267 17.72 4.96 22.03
CA LYS A 267 18.73 5.90 22.58
C LYS A 267 19.36 6.79 21.51
N HIS A 268 19.17 6.47 20.22
CA HIS A 268 19.74 7.23 19.12
C HIS A 268 18.86 8.45 18.80
N ARG A 269 19.52 9.54 18.44
CA ARG A 269 18.87 10.69 17.79
C ARG A 269 18.68 10.35 16.33
N ILE A 270 17.45 10.32 15.87
CA ILE A 270 17.09 9.83 14.55
C ILE A 270 16.76 10.98 13.62
N MET A 271 17.31 10.96 12.40
CA MET A 271 16.78 11.72 11.28
C MET A 271 15.82 10.83 10.50
N ALA A 272 14.55 11.25 10.38
CA ALA A 272 13.55 10.54 9.60
C ALA A 272 13.62 10.97 8.14
N VAL A 273 13.82 10.01 7.21
CA VAL A 273 13.84 10.25 5.76
C VAL A 273 12.77 9.39 5.10
N SER A 274 11.93 9.99 4.26
CA SER A 274 10.88 9.23 3.59
C SER A 274 10.42 9.87 2.28
N GLY A 275 10.23 9.03 1.23
CA GLY A 275 9.63 9.35 -0.05
C GLY A 275 8.26 8.68 -0.20
N ILE A 276 7.34 8.96 0.72
CA ILE A 276 5.99 8.40 0.78
C ILE A 276 4.92 9.49 0.80
N GLY A 277 3.69 9.18 0.44
CA GLY A 277 2.58 10.14 0.33
C GLY A 277 2.15 10.82 1.63
N ASN A 278 2.57 10.32 2.81
CA ASN A 278 2.35 10.95 4.12
C ASN A 278 3.60 10.86 5.01
N PRO A 279 4.62 11.71 4.81
CA PRO A 279 5.85 11.71 5.60
C PRO A 279 5.62 12.00 7.09
N GLN A 280 4.61 12.82 7.40
CA GLN A 280 4.29 13.19 8.79
C GLN A 280 3.83 11.98 9.60
N SER A 281 3.06 11.08 8.99
CA SER A 281 2.63 9.84 9.64
C SER A 281 3.83 8.95 10.00
N PHE A 282 4.87 8.89 9.17
CA PHE A 282 6.09 8.15 9.46
C PHE A 282 6.84 8.74 10.65
N THR A 283 7.05 10.07 10.65
CA THR A 283 7.68 10.78 11.77
C THR A 283 6.90 10.59 13.07
N GLN A 284 5.57 10.69 13.01
CA GLN A 284 4.71 10.46 14.18
C GLN A 284 4.87 9.05 14.72
N THR A 285 4.87 8.03 13.83
CA THR A 285 5.07 6.62 14.21
C THR A 285 6.40 6.43 14.95
N LEU A 286 7.51 7.03 14.50
CA LEU A 286 8.80 6.96 15.18
C LEU A 286 8.73 7.62 16.56
N THR A 287 8.06 8.76 16.67
CA THR A 287 7.88 9.47 17.94
C THR A 287 7.03 8.68 18.93
N ASP A 288 5.93 8.07 18.47
CA ASP A 288 5.01 7.29 19.29
C ASP A 288 5.66 6.03 19.89
N ILE A 289 6.62 5.44 19.18
CA ILE A 289 7.41 4.32 19.70
C ILE A 289 8.65 4.76 20.50
N GLY A 290 8.76 6.06 20.77
CA GLY A 290 9.74 6.61 21.73
C GLY A 290 11.09 7.04 21.15
N TYR A 291 11.20 7.20 19.83
CA TYR A 291 12.43 7.72 19.21
C TYR A 291 12.53 9.24 19.35
N ASN A 292 13.74 9.73 19.55
CA ASN A 292 14.07 11.14 19.49
C ASN A 292 14.34 11.56 18.04
N VAL A 293 13.29 12.01 17.33
CA VAL A 293 13.41 12.49 15.94
C VAL A 293 13.93 13.93 15.97
N VAL A 294 15.20 14.12 15.60
CA VAL A 294 15.86 15.44 15.62
C VAL A 294 15.66 16.23 14.34
N HIS A 295 15.41 15.56 13.22
CA HIS A 295 15.11 16.19 11.93
C HIS A 295 14.27 15.28 11.05
N THR A 296 13.53 15.89 10.12
CA THR A 296 12.73 15.17 9.12
C THR A 296 13.05 15.70 7.72
N MET A 297 13.44 14.82 6.82
CA MET A 297 13.73 15.14 5.43
C MET A 297 12.74 14.38 4.50
N PRO A 298 11.60 15.01 4.15
CA PRO A 298 10.63 14.41 3.24
C PRO A 298 11.04 14.59 1.79
N PHE A 299 10.85 13.54 0.99
CA PHE A 299 10.88 13.56 -0.47
C PHE A 299 9.48 13.40 -1.06
N ASP A 300 9.32 13.68 -2.33
CA ASP A 300 8.07 13.43 -3.04
C ASP A 300 7.71 11.95 -3.03
N ASP A 301 6.40 11.62 -3.07
CA ASP A 301 5.97 10.21 -3.11
C ASP A 301 6.54 9.50 -4.33
N HIS A 302 7.11 8.33 -4.10
CA HIS A 302 7.86 7.56 -5.09
C HIS A 302 9.11 8.27 -5.64
N HIS A 303 9.74 9.14 -4.87
CA HIS A 303 11.01 9.77 -5.25
C HIS A 303 12.02 8.71 -5.74
N ASN A 304 12.71 9.01 -6.82
CA ASN A 304 13.76 8.14 -7.33
C ASN A 304 15.11 8.64 -6.79
N PHE A 305 15.56 8.03 -5.68
CA PHE A 305 16.79 8.45 -5.02
C PHE A 305 18.00 8.26 -5.93
N GLU A 306 18.90 9.24 -5.89
CA GLU A 306 20.19 9.26 -6.58
C GLU A 306 21.34 9.37 -5.58
N ASN A 307 22.59 9.16 -6.02
CA ASN A 307 23.75 9.24 -5.13
C ASN A 307 23.91 10.64 -4.51
N ASP A 308 23.51 11.70 -5.21
CA ASP A 308 23.53 13.06 -4.68
C ASP A 308 22.54 13.26 -3.54
N ASP A 309 21.36 12.62 -3.58
CA ASP A 309 20.40 12.64 -2.48
C ASP A 309 21.01 11.99 -1.22
N VAL A 310 21.74 10.88 -1.37
CA VAL A 310 22.42 10.21 -0.25
C VAL A 310 23.44 11.14 0.41
N VAL A 311 24.19 11.89 -0.39
CA VAL A 311 25.16 12.88 0.11
C VAL A 311 24.43 14.00 0.88
N ASP A 312 23.31 14.47 0.39
CA ASP A 312 22.54 15.53 1.05
C ASP A 312 21.83 15.03 2.30
N ILE A 313 21.29 13.81 2.30
CA ILE A 313 20.77 13.14 3.49
C ILE A 313 21.85 13.05 4.58
N TRP A 314 23.07 12.66 4.21
CA TRP A 314 24.16 12.58 5.16
C TRP A 314 24.56 13.95 5.74
N LYS A 315 24.64 15.01 4.90
CA LYS A 315 24.95 16.38 5.35
C LYS A 315 23.93 16.88 6.37
N GLU A 316 22.62 16.67 6.07
CA GLU A 316 21.54 17.06 6.96
C GLU A 316 21.57 16.27 8.28
N ALA A 317 21.79 14.96 8.22
CA ALA A 317 21.93 14.13 9.41
C ALA A 317 23.09 14.61 10.30
N PHE A 318 24.24 14.94 9.71
CA PHE A 318 25.40 15.47 10.41
C PHE A 318 25.11 16.86 11.01
N ALA A 319 24.50 17.77 10.23
CA ALA A 319 24.15 19.12 10.70
C ALA A 319 23.21 19.11 11.91
N HIS A 320 22.27 18.17 11.93
CA HIS A 320 21.31 17.99 13.02
C HIS A 320 21.82 17.03 14.13
N GLN A 321 23.07 16.58 14.03
CA GLN A 321 23.72 15.68 14.99
C GLN A 321 22.90 14.39 15.21
N ALA A 322 22.31 13.83 14.16
CA ALA A 322 21.67 12.55 14.23
C ALA A 322 22.70 11.43 14.47
N ASP A 323 22.31 10.41 15.21
CA ASP A 323 23.12 9.22 15.44
C ASP A 323 22.82 8.11 14.44
N ALA A 324 21.61 8.15 13.81
CA ALA A 324 21.19 7.25 12.76
C ALA A 324 20.13 7.93 11.85
N ILE A 325 20.03 7.42 10.61
CA ILE A 325 18.97 7.77 9.67
C ILE A 325 17.93 6.65 9.72
N CYS A 326 16.63 7.00 9.80
CA CYS A 326 15.56 6.00 9.74
C CYS A 326 14.70 6.22 8.48
N ILE A 327 14.45 5.13 7.74
CA ILE A 327 13.71 5.12 6.48
C ILE A 327 12.57 4.10 6.52
N THR A 328 11.68 4.18 5.54
CA THR A 328 10.62 3.17 5.35
C THR A 328 11.14 1.96 4.54
N GLU A 329 10.46 0.81 4.62
CA GLU A 329 10.77 -0.35 3.77
C GLU A 329 10.65 -0.02 2.27
N LYS A 330 9.74 0.89 1.89
CA LYS A 330 9.57 1.34 0.51
C LYS A 330 10.79 2.11 -0.01
N ASP A 331 11.36 2.97 0.84
CA ASP A 331 12.57 3.74 0.51
C ASP A 331 13.82 2.85 0.53
N ALA A 332 13.86 1.86 1.43
CA ALA A 332 14.94 0.89 1.51
C ALA A 332 15.15 0.12 0.19
N VAL A 333 14.07 -0.20 -0.55
CA VAL A 333 14.17 -0.84 -1.88
C VAL A 333 15.06 -0.06 -2.82
N LYS A 334 14.98 1.27 -2.80
CA LYS A 334 15.72 2.15 -3.71
C LYS A 334 17.10 2.48 -3.16
N LEU A 335 17.16 2.88 -1.89
CA LEU A 335 18.39 3.30 -1.27
C LEU A 335 19.42 2.16 -1.21
N SER A 336 18.99 0.91 -0.96
CA SER A 336 19.89 -0.25 -0.94
C SER A 336 20.57 -0.55 -2.28
N GLN A 337 20.14 0.07 -3.39
CA GLN A 337 20.73 -0.10 -4.71
C GLN A 337 21.81 0.96 -5.04
N LEU A 338 22.00 1.95 -4.17
CA LEU A 338 22.90 3.08 -4.42
C LEU A 338 24.28 2.84 -3.83
N HIS A 339 25.33 2.97 -4.64
CA HIS A 339 26.72 2.80 -4.20
C HIS A 339 27.12 3.78 -3.11
N ALA A 340 26.61 5.02 -3.13
CA ALA A 340 26.92 6.02 -2.12
C ALA A 340 26.52 5.62 -0.69
N ILE A 341 25.64 4.64 -0.53
CA ILE A 341 25.24 4.08 0.77
C ILE A 341 26.40 3.38 1.47
N GLU A 342 27.26 2.68 0.71
CA GLU A 342 28.41 1.92 1.25
C GLU A 342 29.45 2.85 1.92
N ASP A 343 29.52 4.11 1.48
CA ASP A 343 30.45 5.11 2.02
C ASP A 343 29.93 5.83 3.28
N LEU A 344 28.66 5.62 3.64
CA LEU A 344 28.05 6.24 4.80
C LEU A 344 28.57 5.60 6.11
N LYS A 345 29.11 6.46 6.98
CA LYS A 345 29.58 6.04 8.32
C LYS A 345 28.51 6.09 9.40
N MET A 346 27.27 6.35 9.02
CA MET A 346 26.12 6.46 9.92
C MET A 346 25.15 5.30 9.63
N PRO A 347 24.64 4.60 10.67
CA PRO A 347 23.69 3.52 10.44
C PRO A 347 22.40 4.03 9.82
N ILE A 348 21.91 3.30 8.80
CA ILE A 348 20.58 3.48 8.24
C ILE A 348 19.68 2.39 8.81
N LEU A 349 18.62 2.81 9.46
CA LEU A 349 17.61 1.96 10.07
C LEU A 349 16.38 1.89 9.16
N VAL A 350 15.78 0.72 9.05
CA VAL A 350 14.58 0.47 8.27
C VAL A 350 13.46 0.04 9.21
N LEU A 351 12.40 0.85 9.30
CA LEU A 351 11.22 0.50 10.09
C LEU A 351 10.27 -0.37 9.28
N SER A 352 10.04 -1.59 9.75
CA SER A 352 9.01 -2.47 9.19
C SER A 352 7.66 -2.25 9.88
N ILE A 353 6.61 -2.18 9.07
CA ILE A 353 5.24 -1.96 9.52
C ILE A 353 4.35 -3.13 9.11
N GLY A 354 3.58 -3.63 10.07
CA GLY A 354 2.53 -4.61 9.86
C GLY A 354 1.15 -4.04 10.14
N ILE A 355 0.16 -4.92 10.03
CA ILE A 355 -1.23 -4.64 10.43
C ILE A 355 -1.51 -5.29 11.78
N GLU A 356 -2.12 -4.53 12.68
CA GLU A 356 -2.71 -5.05 13.90
C GLU A 356 -4.22 -4.76 13.90
N PHE A 357 -5.01 -5.80 14.14
CA PHE A 357 -6.46 -5.68 14.35
C PHE A 357 -6.71 -5.18 15.76
N ILE A 358 -7.59 -4.20 15.90
CA ILE A 358 -8.01 -3.67 17.22
C ILE A 358 -8.90 -4.68 17.91
N SER A 359 -9.77 -5.37 17.14
CA SER A 359 -10.70 -6.39 17.61
C SER A 359 -10.99 -7.38 16.48
N GLU A 360 -11.62 -8.51 16.84
CA GLU A 360 -12.26 -9.44 15.88
C GLU A 360 -11.28 -10.05 14.84
N LYS A 361 -9.97 -10.09 15.16
CA LYS A 361 -8.94 -10.67 14.27
C LYS A 361 -9.27 -12.12 13.88
N GLN A 362 -9.74 -12.91 14.85
CA GLN A 362 -10.07 -14.32 14.63
C GLN A 362 -11.26 -14.46 13.66
N GLU A 363 -12.29 -13.66 13.83
CA GLU A 363 -13.45 -13.63 12.92
C GLU A 363 -13.04 -13.20 11.50
N PHE A 364 -12.14 -12.21 11.37
CA PHE A 364 -11.57 -11.86 10.06
C PHE A 364 -10.87 -13.06 9.41
N ILE A 365 -10.06 -13.81 10.17
CA ILE A 365 -9.35 -15.01 9.69
C ILE A 365 -10.32 -16.12 9.28
N GLU A 366 -11.43 -16.29 9.99
CA GLU A 366 -12.49 -17.24 9.65
C GLU A 366 -13.20 -16.84 8.35
N ASN A 367 -13.43 -15.53 8.14
CA ASN A 367 -13.99 -15.00 6.89
C ASN A 367 -13.03 -15.09 5.66
N LEU A 368 -11.77 -15.52 5.88
CA LEU A 368 -10.83 -15.89 4.80
C LEU A 368 -10.89 -17.38 4.43
N GLU A 369 -11.84 -18.15 4.98
CA GLU A 369 -11.98 -19.56 4.61
C GLU A 369 -12.49 -19.70 3.18
N ILE A 370 -11.69 -20.38 2.33
CA ILE A 370 -11.87 -20.58 0.90
C ILE A 370 -11.69 -22.07 0.55
#